data_40e0f5fffdadf5ffe34f1d1a0b7c56cd
#
_entry.id   40e0f5fffdadf5ffe34f1d1a0b7c56cd
#
_cell.length_a   1.000
_cell.length_b   1.000
_cell.length_c   1.000
_cell.angle_alpha   90.00
_cell.angle_beta   90.00
_cell.angle_gamma   90.00
#
_symmetry.space_group_name_H-M   'P 1'
#
loop_
_entity.id
_entity.type
_entity.pdbx_description
1 polymer ?
#
loop_
_entity_poly.entity_id
_entity_poly.type
_entity_poly.pdbx_seq_one_letter_code
_entity_poly.pdbx_strand_id
1 'polypeptide(L)'
;MKYIFADSLDYVDPNYDFVNDLSADGRQAYWDDFYPHEILSEAPYDGMLVSRAIVEGSGGLSGRYSESQVMRFRRIGAREFLRFNSPENISKPIFGDCGAFSYANLATPPYTPEDTVEFYGDGQFTHGCSVDHIIFEFDANAKGLNSGSEISRERFEITLQLASEFWKESQMLGPDFTPIGVAQGWSPESLADSARQLAKMGYRYISIGGLVPLNVDEIHIAIGAIEDAVKQWPNIKLHLLGFAKADNLGDFMKYKSVASFDSTSPLIRAFKDNKRNYYQRGDGGKLEYYAAIRIPQSSLNNRINNHVKTGRYVLEDLIELEKNALDSIRGYDVGKVNLEDVLDAVITYSEPLHRTASISEESMKRKLHNLRMLYKRTLEAMPWRSCGCEICKTAGVETIIFRASNRNKRRGMHNLYVFHNHFKNIKSI
;
A
#
# COMPACT_ATOMS: atom_id res chain seq x y z
N MET A 1 -11.85 -13.49 7.49
CA MET A 1 -11.18 -12.19 7.23
C MET A 1 -10.93 -12.04 5.72
N LYS A 2 -11.04 -10.82 5.15
CA LYS A 2 -10.80 -10.50 3.73
C LYS A 2 -9.69 -9.46 3.63
N TYR A 3 -8.84 -9.58 2.60
CA TYR A 3 -7.87 -8.56 2.25
C TYR A 3 -8.45 -7.60 1.22
N ILE A 4 -8.53 -6.32 1.56
CA ILE A 4 -9.03 -5.24 0.71
C ILE A 4 -7.83 -4.41 0.26
N PHE A 5 -7.64 -4.26 -1.06
CA PHE A 5 -6.51 -3.52 -1.61
C PHE A 5 -6.90 -2.06 -1.86
N ALA A 6 -6.18 -1.14 -1.22
CA ALA A 6 -6.39 0.29 -1.45
C ALA A 6 -5.64 0.72 -2.72
N ASP A 7 -6.39 1.02 -3.77
CA ASP A 7 -5.87 1.43 -5.08
C ASP A 7 -5.43 2.90 -5.11
N SER A 8 -4.42 3.17 -5.90
CA SER A 8 -3.89 4.51 -6.18
C SER A 8 -3.50 4.68 -7.65
N LEU A 9 -4.29 4.15 -8.58
CA LEU A 9 -3.98 4.01 -10.00
C LEU A 9 -2.74 3.11 -10.21
N ASP A 10 -2.77 1.94 -9.60
CA ASP A 10 -1.66 0.99 -9.58
C ASP A 10 -1.68 0.05 -10.79
N TYR A 11 -1.74 0.63 -11.98
CA TYR A 11 -1.66 -0.06 -13.26
C TYR A 11 -0.30 0.15 -13.94
N VAL A 12 0.04 -0.70 -14.89
CA VAL A 12 1.30 -0.68 -15.64
C VAL A 12 1.07 -0.85 -17.13
N ASP A 13 1.96 -0.28 -17.94
CA ASP A 13 2.06 -0.56 -19.36
C ASP A 13 2.49 -2.02 -19.58
N PRO A 14 1.65 -2.91 -20.15
CA PRO A 14 2.01 -4.30 -20.39
C PRO A 14 3.16 -4.46 -21.39
N ASN A 15 3.31 -3.51 -22.31
CA ASN A 15 4.27 -3.53 -23.41
C ASN A 15 5.51 -2.65 -23.13
N TYR A 16 5.80 -2.36 -21.86
CA TYR A 16 6.93 -1.53 -21.47
C TYR A 16 8.27 -2.12 -21.92
N ASP A 17 9.07 -1.33 -22.63
CA ASP A 17 10.44 -1.70 -23.03
C ASP A 17 11.38 -1.51 -21.84
N PHE A 18 11.81 -2.62 -21.26
CA PHE A 18 12.75 -2.61 -20.14
C PHE A 18 14.18 -2.29 -20.54
N VAL A 19 14.55 -2.46 -21.81
CA VAL A 19 15.92 -2.18 -22.26
C VAL A 19 16.14 -0.68 -22.38
N ASN A 20 15.20 0.00 -23.01
CA ASN A 20 15.27 1.44 -23.28
C ASN A 20 14.54 2.29 -22.21
N ASP A 21 13.85 1.67 -21.24
CA ASP A 21 13.02 2.32 -20.22
C ASP A 21 11.91 3.20 -20.82
N LEU A 22 11.27 2.73 -21.85
CA LEU A 22 10.23 3.45 -22.58
C LEU A 22 8.88 2.75 -22.50
N SER A 23 7.83 3.54 -22.39
CA SER A 23 6.46 3.06 -22.62
C SER A 23 6.25 2.78 -24.10
N ALA A 24 5.31 1.90 -24.41
CA ALA A 24 4.91 1.60 -25.80
C ALA A 24 4.53 2.88 -26.57
N ASP A 25 4.91 2.92 -27.85
CA ASP A 25 4.58 4.04 -28.72
C ASP A 25 3.06 4.18 -28.87
N GLY A 26 2.57 5.42 -28.77
CA GLY A 26 1.14 5.73 -28.85
C GLY A 26 0.31 5.31 -27.64
N ARG A 27 0.93 4.78 -26.58
CA ARG A 27 0.25 4.37 -25.35
C ARG A 27 -0.59 5.51 -24.75
N GLN A 28 -1.84 5.20 -24.49
CA GLN A 28 -2.74 6.05 -23.73
C GLN A 28 -2.84 5.50 -22.29
N ALA A 29 -2.23 6.22 -21.32
CA ALA A 29 -2.26 5.85 -19.92
C ALA A 29 -3.69 5.56 -19.44
N TYR A 30 -3.87 4.58 -18.58
CA TYR A 30 -5.13 4.00 -18.14
C TYR A 30 -5.79 3.08 -19.20
N TRP A 31 -5.91 3.49 -20.45
CA TRP A 31 -6.62 2.70 -21.46
C TRP A 31 -5.85 1.46 -21.92
N ASP A 32 -4.54 1.63 -22.12
CA ASP A 32 -3.64 0.57 -22.55
C ASP A 32 -2.90 -0.10 -21.37
N ASP A 33 -3.13 0.40 -20.16
CA ASP A 33 -2.49 -0.11 -18.94
C ASP A 33 -3.33 -1.21 -18.29
N PHE A 34 -2.67 -2.08 -17.54
CA PHE A 34 -3.31 -3.21 -16.85
C PHE A 34 -3.14 -3.09 -15.32
N TYR A 35 -4.24 -3.33 -14.61
CA TYR A 35 -4.25 -3.51 -13.16
C TYR A 35 -3.69 -4.87 -12.74
N PRO A 36 -3.34 -5.07 -11.45
CA PRO A 36 -2.86 -6.37 -10.96
C PRO A 36 -3.82 -7.54 -11.26
N HIS A 37 -5.12 -7.32 -11.16
CA HIS A 37 -6.15 -8.33 -11.40
C HIS A 37 -6.43 -8.61 -12.90
N GLU A 38 -5.81 -7.83 -13.79
CA GLU A 38 -5.87 -8.08 -15.24
C GLU A 38 -4.62 -8.81 -15.75
N ILE A 39 -3.48 -8.69 -15.03
CA ILE A 39 -2.22 -9.36 -15.40
C ILE A 39 -2.11 -10.73 -14.73
N LEU A 40 -2.48 -10.81 -13.46
CA LEU A 40 -2.38 -12.04 -12.68
C LEU A 40 -3.59 -12.95 -12.97
N SER A 41 -3.38 -14.25 -12.95
CA SER A 41 -4.42 -15.24 -13.18
C SER A 41 -5.60 -15.14 -12.21
N GLU A 42 -5.36 -14.62 -11.01
CA GLU A 42 -6.37 -14.29 -10.02
C GLU A 42 -6.09 -12.90 -9.43
N ALA A 43 -7.14 -12.16 -9.07
CA ALA A 43 -6.98 -10.92 -8.35
C ALA A 43 -6.25 -11.17 -7.01
N PRO A 44 -5.14 -10.47 -6.74
CA PRO A 44 -4.33 -10.67 -5.53
C PRO A 44 -4.93 -9.99 -4.29
N TYR A 45 -6.27 -9.95 -4.19
CA TYR A 45 -7.06 -9.38 -3.11
C TYR A 45 -8.52 -9.84 -3.18
N ASP A 46 -9.23 -9.75 -2.05
CA ASP A 46 -10.63 -10.15 -1.90
C ASP A 46 -11.62 -9.01 -2.18
N GLY A 47 -11.13 -7.80 -2.41
CA GLY A 47 -11.88 -6.59 -2.72
C GLY A 47 -10.95 -5.41 -2.93
N MET A 48 -11.51 -4.27 -3.33
CA MET A 48 -10.75 -3.03 -3.51
C MET A 48 -11.28 -1.92 -2.61
N LEU A 49 -10.42 -0.99 -2.25
CA LEU A 49 -10.77 0.24 -1.55
C LEU A 49 -10.35 1.44 -2.39
N VAL A 50 -11.24 2.41 -2.51
CA VAL A 50 -10.97 3.69 -3.18
C VAL A 50 -11.16 4.81 -2.18
N SER A 51 -10.10 5.59 -1.97
CA SER A 51 -10.16 6.76 -1.11
C SER A 51 -10.61 7.99 -1.90
N ARG A 52 -11.61 8.72 -1.36
CA ARG A 52 -12.11 9.97 -1.96
C ARG A 52 -10.98 10.99 -2.13
N ALA A 53 -10.08 11.11 -1.15
CA ALA A 53 -8.95 12.02 -1.24
C ALA A 53 -7.97 11.67 -2.37
N ILE A 54 -7.88 10.39 -2.77
CA ILE A 54 -7.08 9.97 -3.94
C ILE A 54 -7.79 10.35 -5.24
N VAL A 55 -9.11 10.25 -5.30
CA VAL A 55 -9.90 10.57 -6.49
C VAL A 55 -10.00 12.08 -6.70
N GLU A 56 -10.49 12.81 -5.71
CA GLU A 56 -10.88 14.23 -5.84
C GLU A 56 -9.87 15.21 -5.21
N GLY A 57 -8.96 14.71 -4.37
CA GLY A 57 -8.10 15.54 -3.55
C GLY A 57 -8.73 15.95 -2.24
N SER A 58 -8.01 16.67 -1.40
CA SER A 58 -8.47 17.12 -0.10
C SER A 58 -7.73 18.38 0.37
N GLY A 59 -8.42 19.27 1.08
CA GLY A 59 -7.81 20.42 1.75
C GLY A 59 -6.95 21.32 0.84
N GLY A 60 -7.35 21.53 -0.43
CA GLY A 60 -6.61 22.30 -1.41
C GLY A 60 -5.53 21.54 -2.17
N LEU A 61 -5.34 20.26 -1.87
CA LEU A 61 -4.46 19.36 -2.62
C LEU A 61 -5.27 18.61 -3.68
N SER A 62 -4.75 18.58 -4.92
CA SER A 62 -5.36 17.80 -6.00
C SER A 62 -5.27 16.31 -5.74
N GLY A 63 -6.30 15.57 -6.16
CA GLY A 63 -6.27 14.11 -6.21
C GLY A 63 -5.27 13.58 -7.23
N ARG A 64 -5.20 12.27 -7.34
CA ARG A 64 -4.36 11.61 -8.36
C ARG A 64 -5.09 11.41 -9.68
N TYR A 65 -6.42 11.45 -9.66
CA TYR A 65 -7.22 11.34 -10.87
C TYR A 65 -7.25 12.69 -11.59
N SER A 66 -7.17 12.67 -12.92
CA SER A 66 -7.46 13.85 -13.72
C SER A 66 -8.95 14.18 -13.65
N GLU A 67 -9.34 15.41 -13.97
CA GLU A 67 -10.75 15.81 -14.00
C GLU A 67 -11.60 14.85 -14.85
N SER A 68 -11.12 14.49 -16.04
CA SER A 68 -11.80 13.53 -16.91
C SER A 68 -11.94 12.14 -16.29
N GLN A 69 -10.95 11.70 -15.51
CA GLN A 69 -11.01 10.43 -14.77
C GLN A 69 -12.02 10.52 -13.62
N VAL A 70 -12.07 11.63 -12.87
CA VAL A 70 -13.08 11.87 -11.83
C VAL A 70 -14.48 11.82 -12.41
N MET A 71 -14.74 12.59 -13.50
CA MET A 71 -16.04 12.59 -14.17
C MET A 71 -16.45 11.20 -14.67
N ARG A 72 -15.50 10.47 -15.26
CA ARG A 72 -15.74 9.11 -15.71
C ARG A 72 -16.04 8.18 -14.54
N PHE A 73 -15.24 8.25 -13.46
CA PHE A 73 -15.41 7.44 -12.24
C PHE A 73 -16.82 7.61 -11.67
N ARG A 74 -17.26 8.84 -11.47
CA ARG A 74 -18.61 9.14 -10.97
C ARG A 74 -19.73 8.66 -11.91
N ARG A 75 -19.49 8.72 -13.23
CA ARG A 75 -20.49 8.31 -14.23
C ARG A 75 -20.69 6.81 -14.35
N ILE A 76 -19.60 6.01 -14.29
CA ILE A 76 -19.66 4.58 -14.56
C ILE A 76 -19.50 3.71 -13.31
N GLY A 77 -19.18 4.32 -12.17
CA GLY A 77 -18.92 3.65 -10.90
C GLY A 77 -17.50 3.11 -10.76
N ALA A 78 -17.09 2.89 -9.52
CA ALA A 78 -15.75 2.45 -9.16
C ALA A 78 -15.39 1.10 -9.77
N ARG A 79 -16.31 0.14 -9.75
CA ARG A 79 -16.07 -1.21 -10.27
C ARG A 79 -15.72 -1.20 -11.75
N GLU A 80 -16.50 -0.48 -12.57
CA GLU A 80 -16.29 -0.37 -14.00
C GLU A 80 -15.04 0.47 -14.32
N PHE A 81 -14.83 1.55 -13.57
CA PHE A 81 -13.62 2.37 -13.73
C PHE A 81 -12.34 1.59 -13.42
N LEU A 82 -12.33 0.78 -12.37
CA LEU A 82 -11.20 -0.06 -12.01
C LEU A 82 -11.11 -1.36 -12.84
N ARG A 83 -12.06 -1.58 -13.77
CA ARG A 83 -12.18 -2.82 -14.56
C ARG A 83 -12.22 -4.10 -13.69
N PHE A 84 -12.81 -3.96 -12.48
CA PHE A 84 -12.94 -5.05 -11.50
C PHE A 84 -14.29 -5.76 -11.64
N ASN A 85 -14.69 -6.00 -12.88
CA ASN A 85 -16.02 -6.48 -13.30
C ASN A 85 -16.01 -7.83 -14.00
N SER A 86 -14.88 -8.57 -13.99
CA SER A 86 -14.83 -9.95 -14.49
C SER A 86 -15.73 -10.86 -13.67
N PRO A 87 -16.20 -12.02 -14.23
CA PRO A 87 -17.06 -12.96 -13.51
C PRO A 87 -16.54 -13.37 -12.13
N GLU A 88 -15.22 -13.50 -11.96
CA GLU A 88 -14.55 -13.87 -10.72
C GLU A 88 -14.47 -12.72 -9.71
N ASN A 89 -14.62 -11.47 -10.17
CA ASN A 89 -14.45 -10.28 -9.36
C ASN A 89 -15.76 -9.54 -9.08
N ILE A 90 -16.81 -9.77 -9.88
CA ILE A 90 -18.07 -9.01 -9.81
C ILE A 90 -18.74 -9.06 -8.43
N SER A 91 -18.59 -10.15 -7.69
CA SER A 91 -19.14 -10.32 -6.34
C SER A 91 -18.24 -9.82 -5.21
N LYS A 92 -17.00 -9.44 -5.52
CA LYS A 92 -16.06 -8.94 -4.51
C LYS A 92 -16.43 -7.50 -4.11
N PRO A 93 -16.25 -7.11 -2.86
CA PRO A 93 -16.63 -5.78 -2.38
C PRO A 93 -15.75 -4.66 -2.93
N ILE A 94 -16.37 -3.48 -3.09
CA ILE A 94 -15.70 -2.21 -3.31
C ILE A 94 -15.95 -1.34 -2.09
N PHE A 95 -14.89 -0.99 -1.37
CA PHE A 95 -14.93 -0.14 -0.18
C PHE A 95 -14.62 1.30 -0.56
N GLY A 96 -15.36 2.23 0.03
CA GLY A 96 -15.06 3.65 -0.01
C GLY A 96 -14.44 4.11 1.31
N ASP A 97 -13.46 5.00 1.20
CA ASP A 97 -12.79 5.67 2.32
C ASP A 97 -12.69 7.17 2.03
N CYS A 98 -12.75 8.01 3.06
CA CYS A 98 -12.62 9.46 2.89
C CYS A 98 -11.16 9.92 2.75
N GLY A 99 -10.20 9.14 3.25
CA GLY A 99 -8.76 9.45 3.14
C GLY A 99 -8.24 10.37 4.23
N ALA A 100 -8.58 10.10 5.50
CA ALA A 100 -8.25 10.92 6.65
C ALA A 100 -6.76 11.26 6.81
N PHE A 101 -5.85 10.41 6.33
CA PHE A 101 -4.42 10.72 6.29
C PHE A 101 -4.08 11.97 5.47
N SER A 102 -4.83 12.23 4.40
CA SER A 102 -4.57 13.36 3.50
C SER A 102 -4.88 14.71 4.12
N TYR A 103 -5.81 14.74 5.07
CA TYR A 103 -6.23 15.96 5.77
C TYR A 103 -5.98 15.93 7.29
N ALA A 104 -5.08 15.06 7.75
CA ALA A 104 -4.74 14.95 9.16
C ALA A 104 -4.24 16.25 9.80
N ASN A 105 -3.71 17.18 9.01
CA ASN A 105 -3.21 18.49 9.47
C ASN A 105 -4.28 19.59 9.49
N LEU A 106 -5.49 19.32 8.99
CA LEU A 106 -6.59 20.28 9.04
C LEU A 106 -7.27 20.25 10.42
N ALA A 107 -7.91 21.34 10.82
CA ALA A 107 -8.68 21.40 12.05
C ALA A 107 -9.94 20.52 11.98
N THR A 108 -10.58 20.48 10.81
CA THR A 108 -11.80 19.69 10.54
C THR A 108 -11.64 18.94 9.22
N PRO A 109 -12.32 17.79 9.05
CA PRO A 109 -12.39 17.12 7.76
C PRO A 109 -12.97 18.05 6.67
N PRO A 110 -12.44 18.00 5.43
CA PRO A 110 -12.91 18.87 4.35
C PRO A 110 -14.17 18.36 3.65
N TYR A 111 -14.70 17.22 4.05
CA TYR A 111 -15.87 16.57 3.48
C TYR A 111 -17.03 16.54 4.45
N THR A 112 -18.25 16.74 3.95
CA THR A 112 -19.47 16.50 4.71
C THR A 112 -19.94 15.03 4.56
N PRO A 113 -20.80 14.55 5.46
CA PRO A 113 -21.45 13.24 5.29
C PRO A 113 -22.27 13.15 4.00
N GLU A 114 -23.02 14.20 3.63
CA GLU A 114 -23.83 14.26 2.41
C GLU A 114 -22.95 14.11 1.16
N ASP A 115 -21.90 14.93 1.03
CA ASP A 115 -20.96 14.86 -0.10
C ASP A 115 -20.31 13.46 -0.21
N THR A 116 -20.08 12.81 0.94
CA THR A 116 -19.45 11.50 0.99
C THR A 116 -20.43 10.40 0.57
N VAL A 117 -21.69 10.51 0.97
CA VAL A 117 -22.76 9.62 0.53
C VAL A 117 -23.02 9.76 -0.97
N GLU A 118 -23.02 11.01 -1.50
CA GLU A 118 -23.10 11.25 -2.94
C GLU A 118 -21.95 10.58 -3.70
N PHE A 119 -20.71 10.77 -3.23
CA PHE A 119 -19.53 10.13 -3.82
C PHE A 119 -19.65 8.60 -3.83
N TYR A 120 -20.17 8.01 -2.74
CA TYR A 120 -20.37 6.55 -2.68
C TYR A 120 -21.52 6.08 -3.60
N GLY A 121 -22.57 6.86 -3.71
CA GLY A 121 -23.66 6.59 -4.65
C GLY A 121 -23.21 6.61 -6.09
N ASP A 122 -22.57 7.70 -6.52
CA ASP A 122 -22.02 7.86 -7.87
C ASP A 122 -21.00 6.77 -8.20
N GLY A 123 -20.12 6.46 -7.23
CA GLY A 123 -19.12 5.41 -7.36
C GLY A 123 -19.68 3.98 -7.27
N GLN A 124 -20.96 3.79 -6.96
CA GLN A 124 -21.61 2.48 -6.80
C GLN A 124 -20.84 1.56 -5.85
N PHE A 125 -20.44 2.10 -4.71
CA PHE A 125 -19.72 1.35 -3.70
C PHE A 125 -20.64 0.34 -2.99
N THR A 126 -20.06 -0.80 -2.58
CA THR A 126 -20.79 -1.79 -1.76
C THR A 126 -20.66 -1.52 -0.27
N HIS A 127 -19.58 -0.84 0.14
CA HIS A 127 -19.27 -0.49 1.50
C HIS A 127 -18.65 0.91 1.53
N GLY A 128 -18.90 1.69 2.57
CA GLY A 128 -18.28 3.02 2.70
C GLY A 128 -18.07 3.44 4.15
N CYS A 129 -16.88 3.94 4.42
CA CYS A 129 -16.51 4.49 5.73
C CYS A 129 -17.17 5.85 5.98
N SER A 130 -17.63 6.08 7.21
CA SER A 130 -18.02 7.41 7.66
C SER A 130 -16.83 8.37 7.60
N VAL A 131 -17.10 9.66 7.47
CA VAL A 131 -16.06 10.69 7.57
C VAL A 131 -15.48 10.69 8.98
N ASP A 132 -14.15 10.67 9.08
CA ASP A 132 -13.44 10.63 10.35
C ASP A 132 -12.29 11.65 10.40
N HIS A 133 -11.83 11.95 11.60
CA HIS A 133 -10.62 12.74 11.82
C HIS A 133 -9.59 11.90 12.56
N ILE A 134 -8.47 11.56 11.88
CA ILE A 134 -7.50 10.59 12.39
C ILE A 134 -6.83 11.05 13.69
N ILE A 135 -6.75 10.14 14.67
CA ILE A 135 -6.04 10.29 15.92
C ILE A 135 -4.79 9.42 15.86
N PHE A 136 -3.60 10.04 15.97
CA PHE A 136 -2.31 9.34 15.98
C PHE A 136 -1.80 9.05 17.39
N GLU A 137 -2.30 9.78 18.39
CA GLU A 137 -1.98 9.54 19.78
C GLU A 137 -2.49 8.16 20.21
N PHE A 138 -1.69 7.39 20.92
CA PHE A 138 -2.13 6.15 21.53
C PHE A 138 -1.31 5.84 22.78
N ASP A 139 -1.99 5.60 23.90
CA ASP A 139 -1.41 5.09 25.14
C ASP A 139 -2.27 3.93 25.65
N ALA A 140 -1.69 2.73 25.64
CA ALA A 140 -2.35 1.50 26.10
C ALA A 140 -2.72 1.53 27.60
N ASN A 141 -2.09 2.39 28.39
CA ASN A 141 -2.29 2.51 29.84
C ASN A 141 -3.20 3.66 30.24
N ALA A 142 -3.53 4.57 29.33
CA ALA A 142 -4.39 5.72 29.61
C ALA A 142 -5.79 5.28 29.98
N LYS A 143 -6.37 5.90 31.02
CA LYS A 143 -7.68 5.60 31.58
C LYS A 143 -8.59 6.81 31.49
N GLY A 144 -9.87 6.54 31.23
CA GLY A 144 -10.91 7.57 31.15
C GLY A 144 -10.87 8.36 29.84
N LEU A 145 -12.01 8.92 29.47
CA LEU A 145 -12.17 9.70 28.23
C LEU A 145 -11.55 11.11 28.31
N ASN A 146 -11.03 11.51 29.47
CA ASN A 146 -10.33 12.78 29.65
C ASN A 146 -8.79 12.66 29.53
N SER A 147 -8.26 11.45 29.34
CA SER A 147 -6.81 11.19 29.31
C SER A 147 -6.12 11.58 28.01
N GLY A 148 -6.88 11.76 26.92
CA GLY A 148 -6.34 12.21 25.64
C GLY A 148 -6.00 13.69 25.60
N SER A 149 -5.13 14.08 24.67
CA SER A 149 -4.88 15.50 24.39
C SER A 149 -6.18 16.21 23.96
N GLU A 150 -6.21 17.53 24.08
CA GLU A 150 -7.36 18.34 23.65
C GLU A 150 -7.70 18.07 22.17
N ILE A 151 -6.68 18.02 21.30
CA ILE A 151 -6.85 17.71 19.88
C ILE A 151 -7.44 16.31 19.68
N SER A 152 -6.98 15.30 20.41
CA SER A 152 -7.51 13.94 20.27
C SER A 152 -8.96 13.84 20.72
N ARG A 153 -9.33 14.54 21.78
CA ARG A 153 -10.72 14.60 22.25
C ARG A 153 -11.63 15.32 21.27
N GLU A 154 -11.19 16.45 20.72
CA GLU A 154 -11.93 17.19 19.70
C GLU A 154 -12.15 16.33 18.44
N ARG A 155 -11.12 15.66 17.94
CA ARG A 155 -11.21 14.75 16.80
C ARG A 155 -12.13 13.57 17.04
N PHE A 156 -12.15 13.05 18.25
CA PHE A 156 -13.05 11.99 18.66
C PHE A 156 -14.52 12.43 18.56
N GLU A 157 -14.85 13.60 19.13
CA GLU A 157 -16.22 14.14 19.06
C GLU A 157 -16.64 14.46 17.62
N ILE A 158 -15.77 15.09 16.82
CA ILE A 158 -16.02 15.36 15.41
C ILE A 158 -16.31 14.05 14.67
N THR A 159 -15.49 13.01 14.88
CA THR A 159 -15.66 11.71 14.21
C THR A 159 -17.00 11.07 14.55
N LEU A 160 -17.40 11.08 15.81
CA LEU A 160 -18.68 10.51 16.25
C LEU A 160 -19.88 11.31 15.73
N GLN A 161 -19.79 12.64 15.71
CA GLN A 161 -20.84 13.49 15.15
C GLN A 161 -21.03 13.19 13.66
N LEU A 162 -19.94 13.22 12.87
CA LEU A 162 -19.97 12.94 11.45
C LEU A 162 -20.46 11.53 11.15
N ALA A 163 -20.09 10.55 11.99
CA ALA A 163 -20.60 9.18 11.86
C ALA A 163 -22.11 9.10 12.10
N SER A 164 -22.65 9.87 13.05
CA SER A 164 -24.10 9.92 13.31
C SER A 164 -24.87 10.50 12.13
N GLU A 165 -24.35 11.54 11.51
CA GLU A 165 -24.93 12.17 10.32
C GLU A 165 -24.81 11.23 9.12
N PHE A 166 -23.62 10.65 8.87
CA PHE A 166 -23.38 9.70 7.78
C PHE A 166 -24.30 8.47 7.89
N TRP A 167 -24.55 7.96 9.09
CA TRP A 167 -25.48 6.84 9.29
C TRP A 167 -26.87 7.14 8.74
N LYS A 168 -27.38 8.34 9.00
CA LYS A 168 -28.70 8.76 8.52
C LYS A 168 -28.71 8.92 7.00
N GLU A 169 -27.76 9.67 6.46
CA GLU A 169 -27.67 9.97 5.04
C GLU A 169 -27.42 8.69 4.21
N SER A 170 -26.62 7.77 4.70
CA SER A 170 -26.28 6.52 3.99
C SER A 170 -27.47 5.59 3.74
N GLN A 171 -28.58 5.77 4.46
CA GLN A 171 -29.79 4.96 4.25
C GLN A 171 -30.40 5.17 2.86
N MET A 172 -30.16 6.30 2.23
CA MET A 172 -30.62 6.57 0.86
C MET A 172 -29.95 5.69 -0.20
N LEU A 173 -28.78 5.13 0.10
CA LEU A 173 -28.05 4.23 -0.82
C LEU A 173 -28.68 2.81 -0.90
N GLY A 174 -29.65 2.52 -0.04
CA GLY A 174 -30.40 1.27 -0.08
C GLY A 174 -29.69 0.07 0.56
N PRO A 175 -30.31 -1.13 0.47
CA PRO A 175 -29.88 -2.30 1.21
C PRO A 175 -28.57 -2.94 0.69
N ASP A 176 -28.17 -2.65 -0.53
CA ASP A 176 -26.95 -3.20 -1.14
C ASP A 176 -25.70 -2.45 -0.67
N PHE A 177 -25.85 -1.31 -0.01
CA PHE A 177 -24.77 -0.55 0.58
C PHE A 177 -24.61 -0.87 2.07
N THR A 178 -23.39 -1.10 2.49
CA THR A 178 -23.05 -1.36 3.91
C THR A 178 -22.28 -0.15 4.47
N PRO A 179 -22.88 0.69 5.31
CA PRO A 179 -22.17 1.75 6.00
C PRO A 179 -21.22 1.19 7.05
N ILE A 180 -19.99 1.72 7.07
CA ILE A 180 -18.93 1.39 8.01
C ILE A 180 -18.68 2.59 8.92
N GLY A 181 -18.91 2.46 10.23
CA GLY A 181 -18.56 3.49 11.19
C GLY A 181 -17.07 3.45 11.53
N VAL A 182 -16.38 4.58 11.47
CA VAL A 182 -14.94 4.63 11.81
C VAL A 182 -14.78 4.97 13.30
N ALA A 183 -14.17 4.05 14.04
CA ALA A 183 -13.77 4.26 15.43
C ALA A 183 -12.37 4.87 15.49
N GLN A 184 -12.25 6.03 16.10
CA GLN A 184 -11.01 6.70 16.45
C GLN A 184 -10.87 6.79 17.97
N GLY A 185 -9.64 6.82 18.48
CA GLY A 185 -9.37 6.94 19.92
C GLY A 185 -7.87 6.93 20.21
N TRP A 186 -7.51 7.38 21.42
CA TRP A 186 -6.13 7.49 21.91
C TRP A 186 -5.76 6.43 22.95
N SER A 187 -6.69 5.54 23.27
CA SER A 187 -6.49 4.46 24.24
C SER A 187 -7.44 3.30 23.96
N PRO A 188 -7.21 2.12 24.53
CA PRO A 188 -8.16 1.00 24.44
C PRO A 188 -9.57 1.38 24.91
N GLU A 189 -9.67 2.18 25.98
CA GLU A 189 -10.95 2.61 26.54
C GLU A 189 -11.69 3.60 25.63
N SER A 190 -11.00 4.59 25.05
CA SER A 190 -11.62 5.52 24.10
C SER A 190 -12.03 4.84 22.79
N LEU A 191 -11.22 3.90 22.25
CA LEU A 191 -11.61 3.09 21.11
C LEU A 191 -12.82 2.21 21.40
N ALA A 192 -12.88 1.59 22.58
CA ALA A 192 -14.01 0.80 23.03
C ALA A 192 -15.29 1.63 23.15
N ASP A 193 -15.18 2.87 23.66
CA ASP A 193 -16.32 3.78 23.77
C ASP A 193 -16.79 4.26 22.39
N SER A 194 -15.86 4.64 21.50
CA SER A 194 -16.19 4.97 20.11
C SER A 194 -16.96 3.84 19.43
N ALA A 195 -16.45 2.60 19.49
CA ALA A 195 -17.11 1.44 18.90
C ALA A 195 -18.51 1.17 19.52
N ARG A 196 -18.66 1.36 20.84
CA ARG A 196 -19.94 1.23 21.53
C ARG A 196 -20.96 2.26 21.04
N GLN A 197 -20.54 3.51 20.85
CA GLN A 197 -21.40 4.57 20.35
C GLN A 197 -21.84 4.29 18.90
N LEU A 198 -20.90 3.88 18.04
CA LEU A 198 -21.21 3.47 16.66
C LEU A 198 -22.22 2.29 16.62
N ALA A 199 -22.03 1.28 17.46
CA ALA A 199 -22.95 0.15 17.55
C ALA A 199 -24.38 0.58 18.00
N LYS A 200 -24.48 1.58 18.93
CA LYS A 200 -25.76 2.19 19.36
C LYS A 200 -26.42 2.98 18.22
N MET A 201 -25.65 3.67 17.37
CA MET A 201 -26.17 4.37 16.18
C MET A 201 -26.78 3.42 15.16
N GLY A 202 -26.39 2.14 15.15
CA GLY A 202 -26.90 1.13 14.23
C GLY A 202 -25.83 0.44 13.40
N TYR A 203 -24.60 0.90 13.42
CA TYR A 203 -23.50 0.27 12.67
C TYR A 203 -23.30 -1.20 13.07
N ARG A 204 -23.13 -2.04 12.09
CA ARG A 204 -22.79 -3.47 12.26
C ARG A 204 -21.44 -3.82 11.59
N TYR A 205 -20.86 -2.85 10.92
CA TYR A 205 -19.48 -2.90 10.44
C TYR A 205 -18.76 -1.66 10.98
N ILE A 206 -17.69 -1.88 11.74
CA ILE A 206 -16.91 -0.82 12.40
C ILE A 206 -15.46 -0.93 11.93
N SER A 207 -14.93 0.16 11.42
CA SER A 207 -13.52 0.28 11.04
C SER A 207 -12.72 0.85 12.21
N ILE A 208 -11.54 0.29 12.48
CA ILE A 208 -10.63 0.78 13.51
C ILE A 208 -9.57 1.63 12.83
N GLY A 209 -9.61 2.95 13.07
CA GLY A 209 -8.63 3.89 12.56
C GLY A 209 -7.40 4.02 13.47
N GLY A 210 -6.39 4.78 13.03
CA GLY A 210 -5.18 5.06 13.82
C GLY A 210 -4.21 3.89 14.01
N LEU A 211 -4.38 2.74 13.35
CA LEU A 211 -3.58 1.54 13.59
C LEU A 211 -2.16 1.56 13.02
N VAL A 212 -1.87 2.43 12.08
CA VAL A 212 -0.59 2.44 11.35
C VAL A 212 0.64 2.58 12.26
N PRO A 213 0.68 3.52 13.24
CA PRO A 213 1.81 3.69 14.14
C PRO A 213 1.90 2.61 15.24
N LEU A 214 0.81 1.90 15.54
CA LEU A 214 0.76 0.96 16.65
C LEU A 214 1.62 -0.28 16.39
N ASN A 215 2.19 -0.84 17.45
CA ASN A 215 2.81 -2.16 17.42
C ASN A 215 1.75 -3.28 17.47
N VAL A 216 2.18 -4.53 17.34
CA VAL A 216 1.28 -5.70 17.29
C VAL A 216 0.49 -5.87 18.59
N ASP A 217 1.14 -5.71 19.74
CA ASP A 217 0.51 -5.89 21.06
C ASP A 217 -0.54 -4.80 21.32
N GLU A 218 -0.24 -3.57 20.96
CA GLU A 218 -1.19 -2.44 21.06
C GLU A 218 -2.43 -2.68 20.19
N ILE A 219 -2.27 -3.23 18.98
CA ILE A 219 -3.40 -3.58 18.12
C ILE A 219 -4.23 -4.71 18.75
N HIS A 220 -3.59 -5.72 19.35
CA HIS A 220 -4.30 -6.78 20.09
C HIS A 220 -5.12 -6.22 21.25
N ILE A 221 -4.54 -5.31 22.04
CA ILE A 221 -5.22 -4.65 23.17
C ILE A 221 -6.42 -3.85 22.67
N ALA A 222 -6.24 -3.08 21.58
CA ALA A 222 -7.32 -2.27 20.98
C ALA A 222 -8.49 -3.14 20.49
N ILE A 223 -8.21 -4.22 19.75
CA ILE A 223 -9.25 -5.14 19.26
C ILE A 223 -9.98 -5.80 20.42
N GLY A 224 -9.26 -6.31 21.43
CA GLY A 224 -9.86 -6.94 22.60
C GLY A 224 -10.81 -5.99 23.37
N ALA A 225 -10.39 -4.75 23.58
CA ALA A 225 -11.22 -3.73 24.23
C ALA A 225 -12.50 -3.41 23.42
N ILE A 226 -12.40 -3.35 22.10
CA ILE A 226 -13.55 -3.13 21.22
C ILE A 226 -14.49 -4.35 21.25
N GLU A 227 -13.99 -5.58 21.11
CA GLU A 227 -14.82 -6.79 21.17
C GLU A 227 -15.62 -6.87 22.47
N ASP A 228 -14.97 -6.59 23.60
CA ASP A 228 -15.66 -6.55 24.90
C ASP A 228 -16.74 -5.46 24.99
N ALA A 229 -16.46 -4.29 24.41
CA ALA A 229 -17.40 -3.17 24.43
C ALA A 229 -18.65 -3.40 23.58
N VAL A 230 -18.51 -4.17 22.48
CA VAL A 230 -19.61 -4.39 21.52
C VAL A 230 -20.25 -5.78 21.60
N LYS A 231 -19.86 -6.63 22.55
CA LYS A 231 -20.33 -8.03 22.69
C LYS A 231 -21.84 -8.20 22.81
N GLN A 232 -22.56 -7.17 23.27
CA GLN A 232 -24.01 -7.21 23.37
C GLN A 232 -24.73 -7.05 22.02
N TRP A 233 -24.03 -6.56 20.98
CA TRP A 233 -24.57 -6.44 19.63
C TRP A 233 -24.11 -7.64 18.80
N PRO A 234 -25.04 -8.50 18.35
CA PRO A 234 -24.67 -9.64 17.53
C PRO A 234 -24.17 -9.20 16.16
N ASN A 235 -23.28 -10.00 15.58
CA ASN A 235 -22.80 -9.86 14.20
C ASN A 235 -22.02 -8.55 13.91
N ILE A 236 -21.42 -7.92 14.91
CA ILE A 236 -20.47 -6.83 14.65
C ILE A 236 -19.28 -7.40 13.87
N LYS A 237 -18.97 -6.70 12.77
CA LYS A 237 -17.78 -6.95 11.95
C LYS A 237 -16.78 -5.82 12.16
N LEU A 238 -15.51 -6.16 12.25
CA LEU A 238 -14.43 -5.19 12.35
C LEU A 238 -13.61 -5.15 11.05
N HIS A 239 -13.22 -3.96 10.64
CA HIS A 239 -12.25 -3.71 9.59
C HIS A 239 -11.01 -3.04 10.17
N LEU A 240 -9.82 -3.58 9.91
CA LEU A 240 -8.56 -2.98 10.35
C LEU A 240 -8.06 -2.02 9.28
N LEU A 241 -8.20 -0.72 9.50
CA LEU A 241 -7.87 0.32 8.52
C LEU A 241 -6.35 0.56 8.48
N GLY A 242 -5.75 0.42 7.31
CA GLY A 242 -4.32 0.64 7.09
C GLY A 242 -3.42 -0.40 7.77
N PHE A 243 -3.86 -1.65 7.89
CA PHE A 243 -3.11 -2.70 8.60
C PHE A 243 -1.84 -3.11 7.85
N ALA A 244 -0.66 -2.76 8.40
CA ALA A 244 0.64 -2.94 7.74
C ALA A 244 1.52 -4.07 8.32
N LYS A 245 0.96 -4.98 9.15
CA LYS A 245 1.71 -6.01 9.88
C LYS A 245 1.65 -7.37 9.18
N ALA A 246 2.18 -7.44 7.95
CA ALA A 246 2.11 -8.64 7.10
C ALA A 246 2.68 -9.90 7.77
N ASP A 247 3.79 -9.76 8.49
CA ASP A 247 4.47 -10.89 9.17
C ASP A 247 3.67 -11.46 10.34
N ASN A 248 2.74 -10.68 10.90
CA ASN A 248 1.95 -11.05 12.07
C ASN A 248 0.48 -11.35 11.74
N LEU A 249 0.14 -11.42 10.47
CA LEU A 249 -1.25 -11.57 10.03
C LEU A 249 -1.94 -12.79 10.65
N GLY A 250 -1.20 -13.89 10.85
CA GLY A 250 -1.69 -15.11 11.50
C GLY A 250 -2.21 -14.88 12.92
N ASP A 251 -1.58 -13.98 13.69
CA ASP A 251 -1.95 -13.70 15.08
C ASP A 251 -3.35 -13.07 15.20
N PHE A 252 -3.81 -12.42 14.12
CA PHE A 252 -5.12 -11.75 14.06
C PHE A 252 -6.25 -12.66 13.56
N MET A 253 -5.95 -13.85 13.05
CA MET A 253 -6.97 -14.81 12.61
C MET A 253 -7.83 -15.37 13.75
N LYS A 254 -7.37 -15.27 14.98
CA LYS A 254 -8.14 -15.67 16.18
C LYS A 254 -9.38 -14.81 16.43
N TYR A 255 -9.40 -13.55 15.96
CA TYR A 255 -10.52 -12.65 16.14
C TYR A 255 -11.60 -12.89 15.10
N LYS A 256 -12.69 -13.54 15.52
CA LYS A 256 -13.82 -13.86 14.62
C LYS A 256 -14.58 -12.62 14.13
N SER A 257 -14.54 -11.54 14.92
CA SER A 257 -15.14 -10.24 14.58
C SER A 257 -14.38 -9.54 13.45
N VAL A 258 -13.07 -9.75 13.30
CA VAL A 258 -12.26 -9.12 12.25
C VAL A 258 -12.61 -9.73 10.89
N ALA A 259 -13.49 -9.04 10.18
CA ALA A 259 -14.02 -9.48 8.88
C ALA A 259 -13.11 -9.12 7.71
N SER A 260 -12.40 -7.99 7.81
CA SER A 260 -11.49 -7.52 6.77
C SER A 260 -10.40 -6.59 7.29
N PHE A 261 -9.40 -6.37 6.46
CA PHE A 261 -8.37 -5.35 6.63
C PHE A 261 -7.97 -4.80 5.27
N ASP A 262 -7.49 -3.56 5.23
CA ASP A 262 -6.84 -3.03 4.06
C ASP A 262 -5.33 -2.84 4.28
N SER A 263 -4.56 -2.93 3.21
CA SER A 263 -3.13 -2.67 3.24
C SER A 263 -2.59 -2.34 1.85
N THR A 264 -1.81 -1.27 1.77
CA THR A 264 -0.97 -0.94 0.60
C THR A 264 0.48 -1.40 0.79
N SER A 265 0.79 -1.98 1.95
CA SER A 265 2.15 -2.32 2.38
C SER A 265 2.94 -3.15 1.37
N PRO A 266 2.38 -4.21 0.73
CA PRO A 266 3.12 -5.00 -0.26
C PRO A 266 3.56 -4.17 -1.46
N LEU A 267 2.70 -3.28 -1.93
CA LEU A 267 2.98 -2.42 -3.07
C LEU A 267 3.95 -1.29 -2.68
N ILE A 268 3.69 -0.59 -1.57
CA ILE A 268 4.52 0.54 -1.13
C ILE A 268 5.95 0.10 -0.82
N ARG A 269 6.17 -1.07 -0.24
CA ARG A 269 7.53 -1.59 0.00
C ARG A 269 8.34 -1.74 -1.29
N ALA A 270 7.71 -2.09 -2.39
CA ALA A 270 8.38 -2.15 -3.69
C ALA A 270 9.01 -0.82 -4.12
N PHE A 271 8.48 0.32 -3.63
CA PHE A 271 8.95 1.68 -3.97
C PHE A 271 9.84 2.31 -2.89
N LYS A 272 9.60 1.99 -1.62
CA LYS A 272 10.18 2.74 -0.49
C LYS A 272 11.18 1.95 0.32
N ASP A 273 11.06 0.63 0.40
CA ASP A 273 11.98 -0.20 1.17
C ASP A 273 13.20 -0.57 0.31
N ASN A 274 14.41 -0.42 0.88
CA ASN A 274 15.64 -0.75 0.18
C ASN A 274 16.19 -2.14 0.51
N LYS A 275 15.55 -2.88 1.43
CA LYS A 275 16.04 -4.18 1.92
C LYS A 275 15.02 -5.29 1.78
N ARG A 276 13.71 -4.97 1.85
CA ARG A 276 12.60 -5.93 1.92
C ARG A 276 11.54 -5.61 0.87
N ASN A 277 11.96 -5.27 -0.33
CA ASN A 277 11.08 -4.76 -1.38
C ASN A 277 10.67 -5.80 -2.43
N TYR A 278 11.16 -7.03 -2.32
CA TYR A 278 10.72 -8.17 -3.09
C TYR A 278 10.33 -9.30 -2.13
N TYR A 279 9.11 -9.78 -2.22
CA TYR A 279 8.55 -10.82 -1.36
C TYR A 279 8.76 -12.20 -1.96
N GLN A 280 8.97 -13.18 -1.10
CA GLN A 280 8.96 -14.59 -1.48
C GLN A 280 8.25 -15.40 -0.41
N ARG A 281 7.67 -16.51 -0.82
CA ARG A 281 7.19 -17.53 0.10
C ARG A 281 8.38 -18.39 0.54
N GLY A 282 8.73 -18.32 1.81
CA GLY A 282 9.79 -19.11 2.41
C GLY A 282 9.28 -20.45 2.93
N ASP A 283 10.21 -21.22 3.46
CA ASP A 283 9.94 -22.50 4.10
C ASP A 283 9.06 -22.33 5.34
N GLY A 284 8.23 -23.33 5.62
CA GLY A 284 7.30 -23.28 6.77
C GLY A 284 6.17 -22.26 6.63
N GLY A 285 5.92 -21.73 5.42
CA GLY A 285 4.80 -20.82 5.15
C GLY A 285 5.02 -19.38 5.61
N LYS A 286 6.25 -19.00 6.00
CA LYS A 286 6.59 -17.61 6.34
C LYS A 286 6.90 -16.79 5.08
N LEU A 287 6.78 -15.46 5.19
CA LEU A 287 7.27 -14.55 4.16
C LEU A 287 8.79 -14.37 4.30
N GLU A 288 9.49 -14.46 3.19
CA GLU A 288 10.88 -14.06 3.03
C GLU A 288 10.95 -12.78 2.21
N TYR A 289 12.04 -12.03 2.42
CA TYR A 289 12.22 -10.73 1.79
C TYR A 289 13.59 -10.62 1.16
N TYR A 290 13.63 -10.15 -0.09
CA TYR A 290 14.86 -9.86 -0.82
C TYR A 290 14.93 -8.38 -1.16
N ALA A 291 16.14 -7.91 -1.41
CA ALA A 291 16.39 -6.55 -1.85
C ALA A 291 16.54 -6.49 -3.37
N ALA A 292 15.67 -5.76 -4.03
CA ALA A 292 15.89 -5.41 -5.42
C ALA A 292 17.10 -4.47 -5.55
N ILE A 293 17.86 -4.66 -6.62
CA ILE A 293 19.11 -3.98 -6.90
C ILE A 293 18.80 -2.58 -7.45
N ARG A 294 19.28 -1.56 -6.74
CA ARG A 294 18.97 -0.17 -7.07
C ARG A 294 19.88 0.38 -8.15
N ILE A 295 19.31 0.58 -9.34
CA ILE A 295 19.99 1.19 -10.50
C ILE A 295 19.08 2.28 -11.07
N PRO A 296 18.98 3.47 -10.44
CA PRO A 296 18.21 4.57 -10.99
C PRO A 296 18.86 5.12 -12.26
N GLN A 297 18.09 5.80 -13.10
CA GLN A 297 18.61 6.50 -14.27
C GLN A 297 19.54 7.64 -13.86
N SER A 298 20.77 7.66 -14.35
CA SER A 298 21.77 8.66 -14.01
C SER A 298 21.31 10.07 -14.35
N SER A 299 20.76 10.26 -15.54
CA SER A 299 20.27 11.56 -16.03
C SER A 299 19.10 12.15 -15.24
N LEU A 300 18.29 11.32 -14.57
CA LEU A 300 17.11 11.72 -13.81
C LEU A 300 17.34 11.73 -12.29
N ASN A 301 18.49 11.26 -11.82
CA ASN A 301 18.77 11.16 -10.39
C ASN A 301 19.32 12.47 -9.83
N ASN A 302 18.59 13.11 -8.91
CA ASN A 302 18.98 14.40 -8.33
C ASN A 302 20.36 14.38 -7.64
N ARG A 303 20.76 13.28 -7.00
CA ARG A 303 22.07 13.17 -6.35
C ARG A 303 23.19 13.11 -7.39
N ILE A 304 23.04 12.30 -8.41
CA ILE A 304 23.96 12.22 -9.55
C ILE A 304 24.08 13.58 -10.22
N ASN A 305 22.95 14.22 -10.53
CA ASN A 305 22.94 15.55 -11.13
C ASN A 305 23.70 16.60 -10.29
N ASN A 306 23.59 16.53 -8.96
CA ASN A 306 24.36 17.41 -8.08
C ASN A 306 25.88 17.11 -8.13
N HIS A 307 26.26 15.84 -8.23
CA HIS A 307 27.68 15.47 -8.39
C HIS A 307 28.27 15.95 -9.72
N VAL A 308 27.51 15.84 -10.81
CA VAL A 308 27.88 16.34 -12.12
C VAL A 308 28.02 17.87 -12.11
N LYS A 309 27.05 18.58 -11.54
CA LYS A 309 27.10 20.05 -11.39
C LYS A 309 28.30 20.54 -10.60
N THR A 310 28.77 19.77 -9.62
CA THR A 310 29.94 20.09 -8.81
C THR A 310 31.27 19.63 -9.42
N GLY A 311 31.25 19.05 -10.64
CA GLY A 311 32.43 18.53 -11.34
C GLY A 311 33.07 17.31 -10.68
N ARG A 312 32.36 16.60 -9.79
CA ARG A 312 32.87 15.40 -9.10
C ARG A 312 32.88 14.17 -10.01
N TYR A 313 31.88 14.06 -10.88
CA TYR A 313 31.72 12.96 -11.84
C TYR A 313 31.31 13.54 -13.20
N VAL A 314 31.65 12.81 -14.27
CA VAL A 314 31.19 13.07 -15.63
C VAL A 314 29.92 12.27 -15.86
N LEU A 315 28.90 12.86 -16.48
CA LEU A 315 27.59 12.20 -16.68
C LEU A 315 27.69 10.98 -17.57
N GLU A 316 28.48 11.10 -18.64
CA GLU A 316 28.71 10.03 -19.62
C GLU A 316 29.30 8.78 -18.95
N ASP A 317 30.29 8.96 -18.07
CA ASP A 317 30.89 7.84 -17.31
C ASP A 317 29.86 7.16 -16.42
N LEU A 318 28.97 7.94 -15.79
CA LEU A 318 27.91 7.39 -14.94
C LEU A 318 26.83 6.65 -15.72
N ILE A 319 26.53 7.10 -16.94
CA ILE A 319 25.63 6.41 -17.87
C ILE A 319 26.24 5.09 -18.33
N GLU A 320 27.56 5.05 -18.58
CA GLU A 320 28.27 3.81 -18.95
C GLU A 320 28.26 2.81 -17.77
N LEU A 321 28.55 3.25 -16.56
CA LEU A 321 28.46 2.41 -15.36
C LEU A 321 27.05 1.88 -15.12
N GLU A 322 26.03 2.72 -15.33
CA GLU A 322 24.61 2.33 -15.27
C GLU A 322 24.31 1.22 -16.26
N LYS A 323 24.70 1.41 -17.54
CA LYS A 323 24.49 0.43 -18.60
C LYS A 323 25.20 -0.88 -18.28
N ASN A 324 26.46 -0.82 -17.86
CA ASN A 324 27.23 -2.00 -17.50
C ASN A 324 26.57 -2.77 -16.34
N ALA A 325 26.06 -2.09 -15.31
CA ALA A 325 25.37 -2.73 -14.21
C ALA A 325 24.08 -3.43 -14.65
N LEU A 326 23.27 -2.80 -15.54
CA LEU A 326 22.04 -3.40 -16.09
C LEU A 326 22.35 -4.62 -16.96
N ASP A 327 23.33 -4.50 -17.87
CA ASP A 327 23.70 -5.56 -18.79
C ASP A 327 24.33 -6.75 -18.04
N SER A 328 25.10 -6.49 -16.98
CA SER A 328 25.67 -7.54 -16.12
C SER A 328 24.57 -8.33 -15.38
N ILE A 329 23.53 -7.68 -14.85
CA ILE A 329 22.41 -8.36 -14.20
C ILE A 329 21.65 -9.23 -15.22
N ARG A 330 21.37 -8.71 -16.40
CA ARG A 330 20.73 -9.47 -17.49
C ARG A 330 21.59 -10.63 -17.97
N GLY A 331 22.91 -10.38 -18.10
CA GLY A 331 23.89 -11.40 -18.45
C GLY A 331 23.97 -12.52 -17.41
N TYR A 332 23.89 -12.19 -16.12
CA TYR A 332 23.85 -13.15 -15.04
C TYR A 332 22.59 -14.02 -15.11
N ASP A 333 21.45 -13.41 -15.35
CA ASP A 333 20.20 -14.15 -15.47
C ASP A 333 20.25 -15.22 -16.57
N VAL A 334 20.94 -14.98 -17.67
CA VAL A 334 21.09 -15.96 -18.76
C VAL A 334 22.41 -16.79 -18.68
N GLY A 335 23.14 -16.69 -17.56
CA GLY A 335 24.35 -17.47 -17.33
C GLY A 335 25.60 -17.04 -18.11
N LYS A 336 25.60 -15.81 -18.68
CA LYS A 336 26.74 -15.24 -19.44
C LYS A 336 27.74 -14.48 -18.58
N VAL A 337 27.33 -14.04 -17.41
CA VAL A 337 28.15 -13.27 -16.44
C VAL A 337 28.11 -14.01 -15.11
N ASN A 338 29.24 -14.11 -14.42
CA ASN A 338 29.31 -14.74 -13.10
C ASN A 338 28.87 -13.80 -11.98
N LEU A 339 28.63 -14.34 -10.79
CA LEU A 339 28.10 -13.61 -9.65
C LEU A 339 29.02 -12.46 -9.20
N GLU A 340 30.33 -12.69 -9.14
CA GLU A 340 31.26 -11.68 -8.62
C GLU A 340 31.36 -10.47 -9.61
N ASP A 341 31.39 -10.73 -10.93
CA ASP A 341 31.42 -9.66 -11.94
C ASP A 341 30.14 -8.79 -11.89
N VAL A 342 28.96 -9.42 -11.72
CA VAL A 342 27.71 -8.66 -11.53
C VAL A 342 27.76 -7.81 -10.29
N LEU A 343 28.22 -8.36 -9.17
CA LEU A 343 28.34 -7.64 -7.91
C LEU A 343 29.30 -6.46 -8.05
N ASP A 344 30.43 -6.64 -8.74
CA ASP A 344 31.39 -5.56 -8.96
C ASP A 344 30.78 -4.45 -9.81
N ALA A 345 30.12 -4.76 -10.91
CA ALA A 345 29.46 -3.77 -11.76
C ALA A 345 28.40 -2.98 -10.99
N VAL A 346 27.54 -3.68 -10.24
CA VAL A 346 26.45 -3.04 -9.49
C VAL A 346 26.97 -2.18 -8.33
N ILE A 347 28.00 -2.65 -7.59
CA ILE A 347 28.57 -1.90 -6.47
C ILE A 347 29.35 -0.68 -6.97
N THR A 348 30.06 -0.78 -8.09
CA THR A 348 30.73 0.35 -8.75
C THR A 348 29.72 1.44 -9.09
N TYR A 349 28.60 1.10 -9.71
CA TYR A 349 27.52 2.06 -9.99
C TYR A 349 26.86 2.61 -8.69
N SER A 350 26.82 1.82 -7.63
CA SER A 350 26.21 2.24 -6.35
C SER A 350 27.03 3.27 -5.59
N GLU A 351 28.32 3.36 -5.82
CA GLU A 351 29.23 4.29 -5.12
C GLU A 351 28.79 5.76 -5.27
N PRO A 352 28.62 6.33 -6.48
CA PRO A 352 28.16 7.72 -6.66
C PRO A 352 26.79 7.97 -6.04
N LEU A 353 25.90 6.98 -6.01
CA LEU A 353 24.57 7.10 -5.42
C LEU A 353 24.61 7.27 -3.90
N HIS A 354 25.68 6.86 -3.24
CA HIS A 354 25.84 6.89 -1.80
C HIS A 354 26.87 7.93 -1.31
N ARG A 355 27.67 8.47 -2.23
CA ARG A 355 28.65 9.50 -1.92
C ARG A 355 27.97 10.80 -1.47
N THR A 356 28.39 11.32 -0.33
CA THR A 356 28.02 12.65 0.20
C THR A 356 29.29 13.42 0.56
N ALA A 357 29.17 14.73 0.75
CA ALA A 357 30.32 15.56 1.15
C ALA A 357 30.89 15.16 2.52
N SER A 358 30.05 14.62 3.41
CA SER A 358 30.40 14.31 4.80
C SER A 358 30.73 12.85 5.07
N ILE A 359 30.60 11.94 4.08
CA ILE A 359 30.84 10.51 4.32
C ILE A 359 32.35 10.22 4.30
N SER A 360 32.86 9.57 5.35
CA SER A 360 34.24 9.09 5.38
C SER A 360 34.45 7.87 4.46
N GLU A 361 35.69 7.68 3.98
CA GLU A 361 36.03 6.52 3.11
C GLU A 361 35.77 5.19 3.83
N GLU A 362 36.03 5.10 5.12
CA GLU A 362 35.75 3.90 5.89
C GLU A 362 34.24 3.61 5.98
N SER A 363 33.44 4.63 6.26
CA SER A 363 31.96 4.52 6.28
C SER A 363 31.39 4.14 4.91
N MET A 364 31.99 4.66 3.83
CA MET A 364 31.61 4.29 2.48
C MET A 364 31.95 2.83 2.19
N LYS A 365 33.18 2.38 2.47
CA LYS A 365 33.58 0.97 2.29
C LYS A 365 32.64 0.02 3.03
N ARG A 366 32.34 0.30 4.31
CA ARG A 366 31.40 -0.49 5.10
C ARG A 366 29.99 -0.50 4.49
N LYS A 367 29.51 0.64 4.01
CA LYS A 367 28.19 0.74 3.37
C LYS A 367 28.12 -0.05 2.08
N LEU A 368 29.11 0.04 1.21
CA LEU A 368 29.18 -0.70 -0.04
C LEU A 368 29.34 -2.22 0.23
N HIS A 369 30.12 -2.61 1.23
CA HIS A 369 30.21 -4.01 1.64
C HIS A 369 28.87 -4.58 2.07
N ASN A 370 28.14 -3.88 2.94
CA ASN A 370 26.81 -4.32 3.38
C ASN A 370 25.82 -4.41 2.22
N LEU A 371 25.89 -3.47 1.27
CA LEU A 371 25.07 -3.48 0.08
C LEU A 371 25.39 -4.65 -0.84
N ARG A 372 26.70 -4.96 -1.00
CA ARG A 372 27.15 -6.13 -1.75
C ARG A 372 26.59 -7.43 -1.17
N MET A 373 26.66 -7.60 0.15
CA MET A 373 26.12 -8.80 0.81
C MET A 373 24.59 -8.92 0.62
N LEU A 374 23.89 -7.79 0.68
CA LEU A 374 22.45 -7.74 0.46
C LEU A 374 22.06 -8.15 -0.97
N TYR A 375 22.77 -7.64 -1.97
CA TYR A 375 22.52 -7.95 -3.38
C TYR A 375 22.99 -9.37 -3.73
N LYS A 376 24.10 -9.83 -3.15
CA LYS A 376 24.60 -11.21 -3.28
C LYS A 376 23.51 -12.21 -2.89
N ARG A 377 22.87 -12.02 -1.74
CA ARG A 377 21.74 -12.87 -1.29
C ARG A 377 20.62 -12.94 -2.32
N THR A 378 20.26 -11.81 -2.94
CA THR A 378 19.20 -11.76 -3.95
C THR A 378 19.59 -12.48 -5.24
N LEU A 379 20.83 -12.28 -5.70
CA LEU A 379 21.34 -12.90 -6.92
C LEU A 379 21.51 -14.41 -6.75
N GLU A 380 22.07 -14.88 -5.64
CA GLU A 380 22.22 -16.31 -5.34
C GLU A 380 20.87 -17.03 -5.26
N ALA A 381 19.87 -16.41 -4.64
CA ALA A 381 18.55 -17.01 -4.48
C ALA A 381 17.73 -16.99 -5.80
N MET A 382 17.99 -16.06 -6.72
CA MET A 382 17.22 -15.86 -7.96
C MET A 382 15.70 -15.96 -7.76
N PRO A 383 15.10 -15.20 -6.80
CA PRO A 383 13.72 -15.43 -6.38
C PRO A 383 12.70 -15.22 -7.49
N TRP A 384 13.02 -14.44 -8.52
CA TRP A 384 12.17 -14.24 -9.71
C TRP A 384 12.03 -15.52 -10.56
N ARG A 385 13.01 -16.43 -10.52
CA ARG A 385 12.98 -17.69 -11.29
C ARG A 385 12.12 -18.75 -10.63
N SER A 386 12.11 -18.78 -9.29
CA SER A 386 11.29 -19.73 -8.53
C SER A 386 9.85 -19.27 -8.32
N CYS A 387 9.54 -17.98 -8.59
CA CYS A 387 8.20 -17.44 -8.48
C CYS A 387 7.33 -17.83 -9.67
N GLY A 388 6.16 -18.42 -9.41
CA GLY A 388 5.21 -18.85 -10.44
C GLY A 388 4.25 -17.75 -10.95
N CYS A 389 4.33 -16.50 -10.47
CA CYS A 389 3.39 -15.45 -10.88
C CYS A 389 3.69 -14.95 -12.31
N GLU A 390 2.66 -14.44 -12.97
CA GLU A 390 2.73 -13.93 -14.35
C GLU A 390 3.70 -12.75 -14.47
N ILE A 391 3.84 -11.94 -13.42
CA ILE A 391 4.80 -10.82 -13.41
C ILE A 391 6.25 -11.34 -13.51
N CYS A 392 6.63 -12.34 -12.74
CA CYS A 392 7.98 -12.89 -12.77
C CYS A 392 8.23 -13.71 -14.05
N LYS A 393 7.21 -14.39 -14.57
CA LYS A 393 7.31 -15.12 -15.85
C LYS A 393 7.56 -14.18 -17.04
N THR A 394 6.92 -13.00 -17.04
CA THR A 394 7.01 -12.06 -18.18
C THR A 394 8.16 -11.08 -18.05
N ALA A 395 8.42 -10.54 -16.86
CA ALA A 395 9.45 -9.53 -16.64
C ALA A 395 10.80 -10.13 -16.18
N GLY A 396 10.83 -11.40 -15.72
CA GLY A 396 12.06 -12.07 -15.31
C GLY A 396 12.87 -11.26 -14.30
N VAL A 397 14.16 -11.16 -14.57
CA VAL A 397 15.13 -10.42 -13.73
C VAL A 397 14.81 -8.93 -13.59
N GLU A 398 14.05 -8.33 -14.51
CA GLU A 398 13.65 -6.92 -14.42
C GLU A 398 12.83 -6.62 -13.15
N THR A 399 12.19 -7.62 -12.55
CA THR A 399 11.44 -7.47 -11.30
C THR A 399 12.32 -7.13 -10.11
N ILE A 400 13.59 -7.56 -10.10
CA ILE A 400 14.55 -7.25 -9.04
C ILE A 400 15.41 -6.02 -9.35
N ILE A 401 15.21 -5.34 -10.45
CA ILE A 401 15.86 -4.08 -10.74
C ILE A 401 15.01 -2.94 -10.17
N PHE A 402 15.54 -2.23 -9.18
CA PHE A 402 14.88 -1.08 -8.55
C PHE A 402 15.24 0.19 -9.32
N ARG A 403 14.38 0.61 -10.24
CA ARG A 403 14.64 1.68 -11.18
C ARG A 403 13.41 2.55 -11.42
N ALA A 404 12.85 2.52 -12.61
CA ALA A 404 11.70 3.33 -13.02
C ALA A 404 10.37 2.81 -12.46
N SER A 405 9.34 3.63 -12.55
CA SER A 405 8.02 3.38 -11.98
C SER A 405 7.40 2.05 -12.42
N ASN A 406 7.49 1.69 -13.71
CA ASN A 406 6.89 0.46 -14.25
C ASN A 406 7.45 -0.82 -13.58
N ARG A 407 8.80 -0.93 -13.44
CA ARG A 407 9.42 -2.06 -12.73
C ARG A 407 8.99 -2.13 -11.28
N ASN A 408 8.98 -0.99 -10.59
CA ASN A 408 8.61 -0.94 -9.19
C ASN A 408 7.14 -1.30 -8.98
N LYS A 409 6.24 -0.86 -9.87
CA LYS A 409 4.82 -1.26 -9.85
C LYS A 409 4.68 -2.75 -10.10
N ARG A 410 5.36 -3.33 -11.09
CA ARG A 410 5.34 -4.77 -11.36
C ARG A 410 5.86 -5.58 -10.15
N ARG A 411 6.96 -5.14 -9.52
CA ARG A 411 7.42 -5.74 -8.25
C ARG A 411 6.38 -5.61 -7.15
N GLY A 412 5.67 -4.49 -7.07
CA GLY A 412 4.54 -4.31 -6.16
C GLY A 412 3.39 -5.29 -6.43
N MET A 413 3.03 -5.49 -7.70
CA MET A 413 2.02 -6.48 -8.10
C MET A 413 2.45 -7.91 -7.77
N HIS A 414 3.73 -8.24 -7.99
CA HIS A 414 4.31 -9.51 -7.52
C HIS A 414 4.20 -9.65 -6.00
N ASN A 415 4.54 -8.60 -5.24
CA ASN A 415 4.41 -8.62 -3.79
C ASN A 415 2.96 -8.81 -3.33
N LEU A 416 1.99 -8.20 -4.01
CA LEU A 416 0.56 -8.42 -3.74
C LEU A 416 0.17 -9.88 -3.95
N TYR A 417 0.62 -10.50 -5.04
CA TYR A 417 0.39 -11.93 -5.31
C TYR A 417 0.97 -12.82 -4.20
N VAL A 418 2.23 -12.61 -3.83
CA VAL A 418 2.88 -13.41 -2.79
C VAL A 418 2.19 -13.22 -1.44
N PHE A 419 1.85 -11.98 -1.09
CA PHE A 419 1.17 -11.64 0.16
C PHE A 419 -0.23 -12.26 0.25
N HIS A 420 -1.03 -12.16 -0.81
CA HIS A 420 -2.38 -12.72 -0.83
C HIS A 420 -2.38 -14.26 -0.75
N ASN A 421 -1.45 -14.91 -1.45
CA ASN A 421 -1.28 -16.35 -1.34
C ASN A 421 -0.80 -16.79 0.05
N HIS A 422 0.08 -16.01 0.68
CA HIS A 422 0.47 -16.22 2.07
C HIS A 422 -0.75 -16.09 3.00
N PHE A 423 -1.56 -15.05 2.83
CA PHE A 423 -2.80 -14.86 3.59
C PHE A 423 -3.80 -16.01 3.41
N LYS A 424 -4.04 -16.45 2.17
CA LYS A 424 -4.91 -17.61 1.89
C LYS A 424 -4.44 -18.87 2.61
N ASN A 425 -3.13 -19.14 2.63
CA ASN A 425 -2.57 -20.31 3.29
C ASN A 425 -2.75 -20.26 4.82
N ILE A 426 -2.50 -19.11 5.46
CA ILE A 426 -2.73 -18.93 6.90
C ILE A 426 -4.21 -19.17 7.24
N LYS A 427 -5.12 -18.71 6.39
CA LYS A 427 -6.58 -18.87 6.57
C LYS A 427 -7.05 -20.32 6.44
N SER A 428 -6.29 -21.18 5.77
CA SER A 428 -6.63 -22.59 5.52
C SER A 428 -6.14 -23.54 6.62
N ILE A 429 -5.30 -23.05 7.54
CA ILE A 429 -4.82 -23.78 8.73
C ILE A 429 -5.77 -23.52 9.89
#